data_d01eba260acf5c0be5d79371ac97f931
#
_entry.id   d01eba260acf5c0be5d79371ac97f931
#
_cell.length_a   1.000
_cell.length_b   1.000
_cell.length_c   1.000
_cell.angle_alpha   90.00
_cell.angle_beta   90.00
_cell.angle_gamma   90.00
#
_symmetry.space_group_name_H-M   'P 1'
#
loop_
_entity.id
_entity.type
_entity.pdbx_description
1 polymer ?
#
loop_
_entity_poly.entity_id
_entity_poly.type
_entity_poly.pdbx_seq_one_letter_code
_entity_poly.pdbx_strand_id
1 'polypeptide(L)'
;MKYSFCLLAIFAGLSVARSQEPPPADTIAPVAATEYRLEDKEKKPDPLSLKGKWKNGPIFTSEDGLFTFQPVGRFQFDAVSYAAPSSVRQNLPGVTPFEDGVAIRRSRLGVDGVYNKTIEFKVEYDFVNSFVVNNSPLRAINVSVPTELNLTFREVPYLGNIRIGNQKQPISFEHTTSSKYLNFLERSPGFDAFTENGNNGFSMGATTFQNFLADKRGYYSIGLFKNTRNVFGYNIGRNETDATGRLVVLPIYENEGEKLLHIGVGANHRDLDDDQTRYRTRFGVRSAPGALANLISDTGVIFGSRQNTLVPEMAGVFGAFSFQTEYAMSFLSQTALPVGTTRVPFGNTFYHGGYVEMHYFLTGEHRKYDHERMAFTRVTPRHPLSWTGEKRGTGAWQLAARYSYLDLTDKGIQGGVTHELALGLNWFLTPNAKIQSNYILTDRYINGSAANGLLHGFGVRTAWDF
;
A
#
# COMPACT_ATOMS: atom_id res chain seq x y z
N MET A 1 -10.11 2.30 44.60
CA MET A 1 -10.56 0.96 44.19
C MET A 1 -9.49 0.38 43.26
N LYS A 2 -8.85 -0.70 43.73
CA LYS A 2 -7.75 -1.38 43.05
C LYS A 2 -8.33 -2.39 42.06
N TYR A 3 -7.86 -2.42 40.85
CA TYR A 3 -7.92 -3.59 39.97
C TYR A 3 -6.57 -3.82 39.34
N SER A 4 -5.93 -4.91 39.76
CA SER A 4 -4.71 -5.49 39.22
C SER A 4 -5.06 -6.29 37.95
N PHE A 5 -4.33 -6.09 36.87
CA PHE A 5 -4.30 -7.01 35.75
C PHE A 5 -3.06 -7.89 35.83
N CYS A 6 -3.31 -9.20 35.93
CA CYS A 6 -2.29 -10.24 35.87
C CYS A 6 -1.75 -10.42 34.45
N LEU A 7 -0.44 -10.26 34.32
CA LEU A 7 0.32 -10.77 33.17
C LEU A 7 0.62 -12.26 33.39
N LEU A 8 0.18 -13.12 32.50
CA LEU A 8 0.54 -14.54 32.50
C LEU A 8 1.86 -14.70 31.72
N ALA A 9 2.95 -14.92 32.45
CA ALA A 9 4.23 -15.36 31.88
C ALA A 9 4.27 -16.90 31.94
N ILE A 10 4.38 -17.55 30.77
CA ILE A 10 4.62 -18.99 30.68
C ILE A 10 6.14 -19.23 30.64
N PHE A 11 6.69 -19.66 31.76
CA PHE A 11 8.02 -20.26 31.80
C PHE A 11 7.88 -21.78 31.69
N ALA A 12 8.50 -22.38 30.69
CA ALA A 12 8.65 -23.81 30.55
C ALA A 12 9.75 -24.30 31.51
N GLY A 13 9.35 -25.06 32.52
CA GLY A 13 10.27 -25.78 33.41
C GLY A 13 10.76 -27.09 32.78
N LEU A 14 12.06 -27.21 32.58
CA LEU A 14 12.73 -28.47 32.27
C LEU A 14 12.81 -29.30 33.55
N SER A 15 12.10 -30.42 33.62
CA SER A 15 12.32 -31.44 34.63
C SER A 15 13.21 -32.56 34.04
N VAL A 16 14.35 -32.76 34.68
CA VAL A 16 15.26 -33.85 34.40
C VAL A 16 14.69 -35.16 35.00
N ALA A 17 14.35 -36.12 34.15
CA ALA A 17 13.94 -37.43 34.59
C ALA A 17 15.19 -38.30 34.85
N ARG A 18 15.28 -38.84 36.05
CA ARG A 18 16.28 -39.83 36.45
C ARG A 18 15.95 -41.18 35.82
N SER A 19 16.92 -41.81 35.20
CA SER A 19 16.86 -43.18 34.68
C SER A 19 16.79 -44.21 35.83
N GLN A 20 15.79 -45.10 35.81
CA GLN A 20 15.78 -46.35 36.59
C GLN A 20 16.23 -47.49 35.71
N GLU A 21 17.08 -48.35 36.25
CA GLU A 21 17.55 -49.59 35.62
C GLU A 21 16.42 -50.63 35.46
N PRO A 22 16.48 -51.45 34.39
CA PRO A 22 15.47 -52.48 34.19
C PRO A 22 15.75 -53.75 34.99
N PRO A 23 14.71 -54.51 35.39
CA PRO A 23 14.87 -55.81 36.06
C PRO A 23 15.29 -56.92 35.08
N PRO A 24 15.84 -58.04 35.60
CA PRO A 24 16.42 -59.09 34.78
C PRO A 24 15.39 -59.91 34.00
N ALA A 25 15.83 -60.39 32.86
CA ALA A 25 15.01 -61.11 31.89
C ALA A 25 14.68 -62.55 32.36
N ASP A 26 13.36 -62.85 32.40
CA ASP A 26 12.86 -64.23 32.48
C ASP A 26 12.70 -64.79 31.05
N THR A 27 13.26 -65.98 30.86
CA THR A 27 13.22 -66.77 29.63
C THR A 27 11.82 -67.34 29.38
N ILE A 28 11.14 -66.90 28.33
CA ILE A 28 9.89 -67.50 27.86
C ILE A 28 10.09 -68.05 26.42
N ALA A 29 9.59 -69.29 26.25
CA ALA A 29 9.66 -70.12 25.07
C ALA A 29 9.00 -69.48 23.79
N PRO A 30 9.38 -69.83 22.58
CA PRO A 30 8.90 -69.23 21.36
C PRO A 30 7.43 -69.55 21.09
N VAL A 31 6.59 -68.59 21.11
CA VAL A 31 5.21 -68.65 20.61
C VAL A 31 5.23 -68.40 19.11
N ALA A 32 4.52 -69.23 18.36
CA ALA A 32 4.40 -69.15 16.89
C ALA A 32 4.03 -67.75 16.42
N ALA A 33 4.76 -67.28 15.40
CA ALA A 33 4.52 -66.02 14.74
C ALA A 33 3.15 -66.05 14.03
N THR A 34 2.17 -65.41 14.63
CA THR A 34 0.96 -64.97 13.91
C THR A 34 1.35 -63.74 13.13
N GLU A 35 1.40 -63.80 11.82
CA GLU A 35 1.53 -62.64 10.96
C GLU A 35 0.36 -61.68 11.25
N TYR A 36 0.59 -60.72 12.11
CA TYR A 36 -0.28 -59.54 12.18
C TYR A 36 -0.03 -58.71 10.92
N ARG A 37 -0.94 -58.81 9.96
CA ARG A 37 -1.08 -57.85 8.88
C ARG A 37 -1.40 -56.52 9.55
N LEU A 38 -0.42 -55.63 9.65
CA LEU A 38 -0.64 -54.25 10.03
C LEU A 38 -1.57 -53.68 8.96
N GLU A 39 -2.86 -53.51 9.33
CA GLU A 39 -3.74 -52.59 8.58
C GLU A 39 -3.02 -51.26 8.53
N ASP A 40 -2.72 -50.79 7.31
CA ASP A 40 -2.27 -49.43 7.08
C ASP A 40 -3.36 -48.48 7.60
N LYS A 41 -3.30 -48.16 8.89
CA LYS A 41 -4.09 -47.05 9.43
C LYS A 41 -3.62 -45.83 8.69
N GLU A 42 -4.48 -45.29 7.86
CA GLU A 42 -4.25 -43.98 7.24
C GLU A 42 -3.68 -43.03 8.33
N LYS A 43 -2.41 -42.66 8.15
CA LYS A 43 -1.69 -41.82 9.08
C LYS A 43 -2.42 -40.46 9.06
N LYS A 44 -3.10 -40.14 10.16
CA LYS A 44 -3.74 -38.84 10.26
C LYS A 44 -2.72 -37.76 9.98
N PRO A 45 -3.09 -36.73 9.18
CA PRO A 45 -2.18 -35.64 8.87
C PRO A 45 -1.63 -35.00 10.17
N ASP A 46 -0.31 -34.82 10.23
CA ASP A 46 0.30 -34.10 11.35
C ASP A 46 0.10 -32.58 11.14
N PRO A 47 -0.69 -31.89 11.96
CA PRO A 47 -0.95 -30.48 11.81
C PRO A 47 0.29 -29.60 12.01
N LEU A 48 1.37 -30.12 12.60
CA LEU A 48 2.65 -29.43 12.75
C LEU A 48 3.58 -29.66 11.57
N SER A 49 3.27 -30.60 10.67
CA SER A 49 4.02 -30.83 9.44
C SER A 49 3.68 -29.77 8.40
N LEU A 50 4.67 -29.07 7.87
CA LEU A 50 4.54 -28.01 6.88
C LEU A 50 5.11 -28.44 5.53
N LYS A 51 4.33 -28.28 4.47
CA LYS A 51 4.78 -28.44 3.07
C LYS A 51 5.11 -27.05 2.51
N GLY A 52 6.35 -26.87 2.09
CA GLY A 52 6.84 -25.62 1.49
C GLY A 52 6.75 -25.63 -0.03
N LYS A 53 6.35 -24.53 -0.66
CA LYS A 53 6.47 -24.28 -2.10
C LYS A 53 6.89 -22.84 -2.36
N TRP A 54 7.49 -22.59 -3.53
CA TRP A 54 7.85 -21.25 -3.96
C TRP A 54 6.91 -20.77 -5.05
N LYS A 55 6.23 -19.61 -4.82
CA LYS A 55 5.45 -18.89 -5.83
C LYS A 55 5.58 -17.39 -5.59
N ASN A 56 6.60 -16.77 -6.18
CA ASN A 56 6.99 -15.38 -5.94
C ASN A 56 7.29 -15.06 -4.46
N GLY A 57 7.59 -16.07 -3.67
CA GLY A 57 7.85 -16.08 -2.24
C GLY A 57 7.59 -17.46 -1.65
N PRO A 58 8.10 -17.74 -0.43
CA PRO A 58 7.88 -19.00 0.24
C PRO A 58 6.42 -19.10 0.73
N ILE A 59 5.75 -20.21 0.45
CA ILE A 59 4.41 -20.52 0.95
C ILE A 59 4.49 -21.82 1.72
N PHE A 60 3.96 -21.83 2.94
CA PHE A 60 3.91 -23.00 3.81
C PHE A 60 2.46 -23.39 4.06
N THR A 61 2.16 -24.66 3.94
CA THR A 61 0.80 -25.20 4.16
C THR A 61 0.90 -26.40 5.10
N SER A 62 0.05 -26.45 6.14
CA SER A 62 -0.07 -27.61 7.04
C SER A 62 -0.50 -28.84 6.26
N GLU A 63 -0.15 -30.04 6.75
CA GLU A 63 -0.41 -31.29 6.05
C GLU A 63 -1.91 -31.55 5.85
N ASP A 64 -2.75 -31.12 6.82
CA ASP A 64 -4.21 -31.17 6.73
C ASP A 64 -4.80 -30.11 5.78
N GLY A 65 -3.97 -29.16 5.28
CA GLY A 65 -4.39 -28.09 4.38
C GLY A 65 -5.24 -26.99 5.03
N LEU A 66 -5.43 -27.01 6.35
CA LEU A 66 -6.25 -26.02 7.05
C LEU A 66 -5.54 -24.69 7.23
N PHE A 67 -4.22 -24.70 7.39
CA PHE A 67 -3.44 -23.50 7.63
C PHE A 67 -2.42 -23.29 6.51
N THR A 68 -2.46 -22.12 5.89
CA THR A 68 -1.46 -21.67 4.93
C THR A 68 -0.95 -20.30 5.33
N PHE A 69 0.37 -20.10 5.30
CA PHE A 69 0.94 -18.78 5.51
C PHE A 69 2.08 -18.52 4.54
N GLN A 70 2.29 -17.25 4.26
CA GLN A 70 3.33 -16.76 3.38
C GLN A 70 4.05 -15.58 4.05
N PRO A 71 5.33 -15.71 4.42
CA PRO A 71 6.17 -14.56 4.68
C PRO A 71 6.16 -13.63 3.46
N VAL A 72 5.96 -12.35 3.68
CA VAL A 72 5.94 -11.33 2.63
C VAL A 72 6.88 -10.20 2.98
N GLY A 73 7.49 -9.62 1.98
CA GLY A 73 8.40 -8.50 2.21
C GLY A 73 8.58 -7.63 0.99
N ARG A 74 9.17 -6.43 1.22
CA ARG A 74 9.66 -5.55 0.16
C ARG A 74 10.76 -4.66 0.64
N PHE A 75 11.73 -4.45 -0.23
CA PHE A 75 12.81 -3.50 -0.05
C PHE A 75 12.86 -2.59 -1.26
N GLN A 76 12.92 -1.28 -1.01
CA GLN A 76 13.04 -0.26 -2.05
C GLN A 76 14.13 0.71 -1.67
N PHE A 77 15.14 0.79 -2.49
CA PHE A 77 16.29 1.67 -2.35
C PHE A 77 16.26 2.69 -3.48
N ASP A 78 16.30 3.97 -3.14
CA ASP A 78 16.22 5.10 -4.07
C ASP A 78 17.51 5.90 -4.07
N ALA A 79 17.95 6.31 -5.26
CA ALA A 79 18.93 7.35 -5.46
C ALA A 79 18.27 8.48 -6.26
N VAL A 80 18.39 9.72 -5.78
CA VAL A 80 17.65 10.86 -6.33
C VAL A 80 18.56 12.06 -6.50
N SER A 81 18.37 12.79 -7.60
CA SER A 81 19.02 14.06 -7.87
C SER A 81 18.01 15.11 -8.33
N TYR A 82 18.22 16.38 -7.95
CA TYR A 82 17.35 17.50 -8.27
C TYR A 82 18.12 18.62 -8.99
N ALA A 83 17.42 19.27 -9.94
CA ALA A 83 17.89 20.49 -10.57
C ALA A 83 16.78 21.53 -10.61
N ALA A 84 17.04 22.69 -9.99
CA ALA A 84 16.12 23.84 -9.97
C ALA A 84 16.87 25.10 -9.59
N PRO A 85 16.33 26.30 -9.88
CA PRO A 85 16.82 27.56 -9.30
C PRO A 85 16.84 27.52 -7.77
N SER A 86 17.77 28.23 -7.16
CA SER A 86 17.95 28.21 -5.70
C SER A 86 16.68 28.59 -4.91
N SER A 87 15.90 29.53 -5.42
CA SER A 87 14.61 29.95 -4.84
C SER A 87 13.58 28.80 -4.81
N VAL A 88 13.53 27.99 -5.87
CA VAL A 88 12.63 26.83 -5.96
C VAL A 88 13.13 25.68 -5.07
N ARG A 89 14.45 25.49 -4.98
CA ARG A 89 15.06 24.44 -4.13
C ARG A 89 14.93 24.71 -2.64
N GLN A 90 14.89 25.98 -2.21
CA GLN A 90 14.75 26.35 -0.79
C GLN A 90 13.40 26.01 -0.20
N ASN A 91 12.39 25.78 -1.04
CA ASN A 91 11.15 25.17 -0.64
C ASN A 91 10.19 26.02 0.22
N LEU A 92 9.08 25.37 0.60
CA LEU A 92 8.03 25.93 1.46
C LEU A 92 8.55 26.11 2.90
N PRO A 93 8.04 27.10 3.65
CA PRO A 93 8.46 27.31 5.03
C PRO A 93 8.35 26.04 5.89
N GLY A 94 9.41 25.73 6.64
CA GLY A 94 9.44 24.61 7.58
C GLY A 94 9.73 23.23 6.95
N VAL A 95 10.10 23.18 5.67
CA VAL A 95 10.47 21.94 4.97
C VAL A 95 11.95 22.00 4.57
N THR A 96 12.64 20.84 4.58
CA THR A 96 14.03 20.74 4.12
C THR A 96 14.16 21.13 2.64
N PRO A 97 15.29 21.74 2.22
CA PRO A 97 15.55 21.97 0.80
C PRO A 97 15.54 20.69 -0.04
N PHE A 98 15.33 20.85 -1.35
CA PHE A 98 15.51 19.74 -2.28
C PHE A 98 17.00 19.42 -2.44
N GLU A 99 17.45 18.35 -1.80
CA GLU A 99 18.83 17.89 -1.82
C GLU A 99 18.92 16.49 -2.44
N ASP A 100 20.00 16.29 -3.21
CA ASP A 100 20.32 14.99 -3.77
C ASP A 100 20.59 14.00 -2.64
N GLY A 101 20.27 12.73 -2.87
CA GLY A 101 20.48 11.76 -1.82
C GLY A 101 20.13 10.34 -2.19
N VAL A 102 20.40 9.47 -1.24
CA VAL A 102 20.03 8.06 -1.29
C VAL A 102 19.21 7.71 -0.06
N ALA A 103 18.19 6.88 -0.21
CA ALA A 103 17.34 6.49 0.89
C ALA A 103 16.80 5.07 0.73
N ILE A 104 16.62 4.36 1.84
CA ILE A 104 15.73 3.22 1.88
C ILE A 104 14.31 3.79 1.91
N ARG A 105 13.58 3.62 0.81
CA ARG A 105 12.24 4.21 0.68
C ARG A 105 11.17 3.38 1.38
N ARG A 106 11.29 2.05 1.33
CA ARG A 106 10.42 1.10 2.04
C ARG A 106 11.20 -0.13 2.45
N SER A 107 11.01 -0.53 3.70
CA SER A 107 11.50 -1.80 4.23
C SER A 107 10.35 -2.43 5.01
N ARG A 108 9.62 -3.36 4.36
CA ARG A 108 8.45 -3.98 4.95
C ARG A 108 8.63 -5.47 5.05
N LEU A 109 8.21 -6.01 6.19
CA LEU A 109 8.14 -7.45 6.44
C LEU A 109 6.78 -7.76 7.06
N GLY A 110 6.28 -8.94 6.74
CA GLY A 110 4.99 -9.39 7.23
C GLY A 110 4.71 -10.85 6.96
N VAL A 111 3.51 -11.24 7.30
CA VAL A 111 2.97 -12.56 7.03
C VAL A 111 1.53 -12.40 6.56
N ASP A 112 1.22 -12.99 5.42
CA ASP A 112 -0.15 -13.22 4.96
C ASP A 112 -0.51 -14.68 5.26
N GLY A 113 -1.72 -14.95 5.76
CA GLY A 113 -2.12 -16.32 6.05
C GLY A 113 -3.61 -16.55 5.89
N VAL A 114 -3.96 -17.84 5.77
CA VAL A 114 -5.34 -18.31 5.62
C VAL A 114 -5.55 -19.47 6.57
N TYR A 115 -6.61 -19.43 7.36
CA TYR A 115 -7.07 -20.53 8.17
C TYR A 115 -8.44 -21.02 7.69
N ASN A 116 -8.55 -22.33 7.54
CA ASN A 116 -9.78 -23.02 7.14
C ASN A 116 -10.45 -22.41 5.89
N LYS A 117 -9.67 -21.86 4.94
CA LYS A 117 -10.12 -21.20 3.71
C LYS A 117 -11.04 -19.97 3.91
N THR A 118 -11.51 -19.73 5.13
CA THR A 118 -12.54 -18.71 5.45
C THR A 118 -12.00 -17.53 6.22
N ILE A 119 -10.90 -17.68 6.94
CA ILE A 119 -10.30 -16.59 7.72
C ILE A 119 -8.92 -16.30 7.15
N GLU A 120 -8.74 -15.08 6.63
CA GLU A 120 -7.43 -14.57 6.23
C GLU A 120 -6.92 -13.57 7.26
N PHE A 121 -5.62 -13.56 7.47
CA PHE A 121 -4.97 -12.53 8.25
C PHE A 121 -3.79 -11.94 7.48
N LYS A 122 -3.55 -10.66 7.73
CA LYS A 122 -2.37 -9.94 7.24
C LYS A 122 -1.74 -9.19 8.38
N VAL A 123 -0.42 -9.33 8.48
CA VAL A 123 0.41 -8.59 9.43
C VAL A 123 1.61 -8.06 8.65
N GLU A 124 1.66 -6.75 8.37
CA GLU A 124 2.80 -6.13 7.68
C GLU A 124 3.20 -4.86 8.43
N TYR A 125 4.50 -4.69 8.69
CA TYR A 125 5.10 -3.49 9.27
C TYR A 125 6.08 -2.85 8.30
N ASP A 126 6.09 -1.52 8.27
CA ASP A 126 7.11 -0.71 7.59
C ASP A 126 8.15 -0.24 8.62
N PHE A 127 9.40 -0.61 8.42
CA PHE A 127 10.52 -0.30 9.30
C PHE A 127 11.20 1.03 8.95
N VAL A 128 10.79 1.66 7.86
CA VAL A 128 11.33 2.94 7.40
C VAL A 128 10.22 3.98 7.38
N ASN A 129 9.96 4.54 8.54
CA ASN A 129 9.09 5.69 8.67
C ASN A 129 9.72 6.69 9.64
N SER A 130 9.47 7.97 9.44
CA SER A 130 10.07 9.02 10.26
C SER A 130 9.05 10.03 10.74
N PHE A 131 9.20 10.44 11.98
CA PHE A 131 8.49 11.58 12.56
C PHE A 131 9.48 12.70 12.85
N VAL A 132 9.07 13.92 12.51
CA VAL A 132 9.83 15.12 12.86
C VAL A 132 9.39 15.57 14.25
N VAL A 133 10.33 15.65 15.17
CA VAL A 133 10.07 16.14 16.54
C VAL A 133 10.26 17.66 16.56
N ASN A 134 9.29 18.37 17.10
CA ASN A 134 9.31 19.83 17.26
C ASN A 134 9.60 20.60 15.96
N ASN A 135 9.06 20.11 14.82
CA ASN A 135 9.25 20.71 13.49
C ASN A 135 10.73 20.87 13.08
N SER A 136 11.63 20.13 13.68
CA SER A 136 13.06 20.17 13.35
C SER A 136 13.45 18.92 12.54
N PRO A 137 13.82 19.04 11.26
CA PRO A 137 14.25 17.90 10.43
C PRO A 137 15.50 17.21 10.99
N LEU A 138 16.30 17.89 11.80
CA LEU A 138 17.45 17.31 12.49
C LEU A 138 17.08 16.40 13.69
N ARG A 139 15.80 16.37 14.05
CA ARG A 139 15.27 15.52 15.13
C ARG A 139 14.22 14.55 14.62
N ALA A 140 14.49 13.90 13.51
CA ALA A 140 13.66 12.83 13.00
C ALA A 140 13.90 11.54 13.79
N ILE A 141 12.82 10.88 14.18
CA ILE A 141 12.85 9.58 14.85
C ILE A 141 12.31 8.55 13.86
N ASN A 142 13.08 7.48 13.64
CA ASN A 142 12.58 6.32 12.90
C ASN A 142 11.69 5.48 13.79
N VAL A 143 10.55 5.08 13.26
CA VAL A 143 9.58 4.22 13.94
C VAL A 143 9.07 3.14 12.98
N SER A 144 8.87 1.95 13.52
CA SER A 144 8.15 0.89 12.80
C SER A 144 6.66 1.13 12.92
N VAL A 145 5.94 1.10 11.79
CA VAL A 145 4.50 1.35 11.76
C VAL A 145 3.77 0.21 11.09
N PRO A 146 2.57 -0.19 11.60
CA PRO A 146 1.73 -1.15 10.92
C PRO A 146 1.21 -0.57 9.60
N THR A 147 1.25 -1.36 8.54
CA THR A 147 0.59 -1.05 7.27
C THR A 147 -0.67 -1.89 7.12
N GLU A 148 -0.54 -3.18 6.89
CA GLU A 148 -1.67 -4.11 6.90
C GLU A 148 -1.67 -4.86 8.25
N LEU A 149 -2.71 -4.70 9.04
CA LEU A 149 -2.93 -5.45 10.28
C LEU A 149 -4.42 -5.75 10.40
N ASN A 150 -4.86 -6.82 9.75
CA ASN A 150 -6.29 -7.09 9.58
C ASN A 150 -6.62 -8.58 9.48
N LEU A 151 -7.89 -8.88 9.76
CA LEU A 151 -8.54 -10.16 9.53
C LEU A 151 -9.60 -9.99 8.45
N THR A 152 -9.71 -10.96 7.54
CA THR A 152 -10.76 -11.01 6.53
C THR A 152 -11.55 -12.31 6.69
N PHE A 153 -12.85 -12.18 6.90
CA PHE A 153 -13.81 -13.30 6.88
C PHE A 153 -14.35 -13.41 5.46
N ARG A 154 -14.10 -14.55 4.84
CA ARG A 154 -14.48 -14.82 3.47
C ARG A 154 -15.90 -15.39 3.37
N GLU A 155 -16.60 -15.01 2.31
CA GLU A 155 -17.88 -15.59 1.91
C GLU A 155 -18.96 -15.55 3.01
N VAL A 156 -18.99 -14.45 3.78
CA VAL A 156 -20.05 -14.24 4.78
C VAL A 156 -21.40 -14.11 4.06
N PRO A 157 -22.42 -14.90 4.43
CA PRO A 157 -23.72 -14.85 3.75
C PRO A 157 -24.27 -13.42 3.67
N TYR A 158 -24.76 -13.04 2.51
CA TYR A 158 -25.32 -11.72 2.14
C TYR A 158 -24.33 -10.53 2.16
N LEU A 159 -23.19 -10.63 2.85
CA LEU A 159 -22.24 -9.53 3.06
C LEU A 159 -20.97 -9.67 2.20
N GLY A 160 -20.73 -10.85 1.63
CA GLY A 160 -19.50 -11.12 0.90
C GLY A 160 -18.30 -11.27 1.84
N ASN A 161 -17.18 -10.63 1.53
CA ASN A 161 -16.00 -10.66 2.38
C ASN A 161 -16.00 -9.48 3.34
N ILE A 162 -15.70 -9.71 4.63
CA ILE A 162 -15.62 -8.66 5.65
C ILE A 162 -14.19 -8.59 6.14
N ARG A 163 -13.54 -7.43 5.99
CA ARG A 163 -12.20 -7.16 6.52
C ARG A 163 -12.27 -6.18 7.67
N ILE A 164 -11.62 -6.50 8.79
CA ILE A 164 -11.59 -5.68 10.00
C ILE A 164 -10.13 -5.47 10.42
N GLY A 165 -9.76 -4.24 10.73
CA GLY A 165 -8.42 -3.87 11.18
C GLY A 165 -7.82 -2.71 10.41
N ASN A 166 -6.49 -2.54 10.50
CA ASN A 166 -5.76 -1.50 9.79
C ASN A 166 -5.57 -1.92 8.34
N GLN A 167 -6.08 -1.12 7.42
CA GLN A 167 -6.14 -1.42 5.99
C GLN A 167 -6.22 -0.14 5.16
N LYS A 168 -5.97 -0.24 3.86
CA LYS A 168 -6.22 0.87 2.94
C LYS A 168 -7.72 1.08 2.76
N GLN A 169 -8.14 2.34 2.74
CA GLN A 169 -9.50 2.71 2.34
C GLN A 169 -9.68 2.45 0.83
N PRO A 170 -10.77 1.79 0.42
CA PRO A 170 -11.02 1.48 -1.00
C PRO A 170 -11.61 2.69 -1.73
N ILE A 171 -10.78 3.67 -2.08
CA ILE A 171 -11.25 4.93 -2.68
C ILE A 171 -10.78 5.12 -4.14
N SER A 172 -9.70 4.49 -4.58
CA SER A 172 -9.12 4.77 -5.89
C SER A 172 -8.31 3.59 -6.44
N PHE A 173 -8.15 3.53 -7.76
CA PHE A 173 -7.37 2.53 -8.45
C PHE A 173 -5.88 2.58 -8.04
N GLU A 174 -5.27 3.77 -8.09
CA GLU A 174 -3.86 3.94 -7.74
C GLU A 174 -3.61 3.70 -6.25
N HIS A 175 -4.55 4.11 -5.38
CA HIS A 175 -4.44 3.88 -3.94
C HIS A 175 -4.50 2.39 -3.60
N THR A 176 -5.44 1.65 -4.19
CA THR A 176 -5.58 0.20 -3.97
C THR A 176 -4.46 -0.61 -4.61
N THR A 177 -3.85 -0.10 -5.69
CA THR A 177 -2.66 -0.71 -6.28
C THR A 177 -1.52 -0.75 -5.26
N SER A 178 -0.93 -1.92 -5.06
CA SER A 178 0.21 -2.07 -4.15
C SER A 178 1.42 -1.26 -4.64
N SER A 179 2.17 -0.64 -3.73
CA SER A 179 3.41 0.05 -4.08
C SER A 179 4.51 -0.88 -4.66
N LYS A 180 4.34 -2.20 -4.59
CA LYS A 180 5.17 -3.17 -5.32
C LYS A 180 4.99 -3.07 -6.83
N TYR A 181 3.81 -2.62 -7.29
CA TYR A 181 3.36 -2.72 -8.69
C TYR A 181 3.19 -1.38 -9.37
N LEU A 182 3.56 -0.27 -8.73
CA LEU A 182 3.59 1.05 -9.35
C LEU A 182 4.60 1.09 -10.50
N ASN A 183 4.26 1.84 -11.55
CA ASN A 183 5.14 2.07 -12.70
C ASN A 183 6.09 3.24 -12.48
N PHE A 184 5.73 4.17 -11.61
CA PHE A 184 6.58 5.27 -11.14
C PHE A 184 7.04 5.03 -9.70
N LEU A 185 8.10 5.70 -9.30
CA LEU A 185 8.64 5.60 -7.93
C LEU A 185 7.57 5.95 -6.90
N GLU A 186 6.79 7.00 -7.18
CA GLU A 186 5.72 7.45 -6.30
C GLU A 186 4.41 7.60 -7.07
N ARG A 187 3.30 7.65 -6.30
CA ARG A 187 1.96 7.92 -6.82
C ARG A 187 1.88 9.34 -7.38
N SER A 188 0.86 9.59 -8.18
CA SER A 188 0.56 10.91 -8.71
C SER A 188 0.40 11.95 -7.60
N PRO A 189 0.90 13.18 -7.75
CA PRO A 189 0.70 14.28 -6.83
C PRO A 189 -0.77 14.52 -6.45
N GLY A 190 -1.69 14.41 -7.41
CA GLY A 190 -3.11 14.56 -7.17
C GLY A 190 -3.67 13.56 -6.16
N PHE A 191 -3.10 12.36 -6.09
CA PHE A 191 -3.53 11.32 -5.15
C PHE A 191 -2.82 11.38 -3.80
N ASP A 192 -1.54 11.77 -3.75
CA ASP A 192 -0.84 12.00 -2.48
C ASP A 192 -1.64 12.99 -1.60
N ALA A 193 -2.22 14.03 -2.23
CA ALA A 193 -2.99 15.05 -1.54
C ALA A 193 -4.32 14.57 -0.93
N PHE A 194 -5.04 13.66 -1.61
CA PHE A 194 -6.41 13.29 -1.26
C PHE A 194 -6.55 11.92 -0.59
N THR A 195 -5.65 10.97 -0.86
CA THR A 195 -5.77 9.58 -0.38
C THR A 195 -4.76 9.21 0.70
N GLU A 196 -3.64 9.92 0.84
CA GLU A 196 -2.61 9.63 1.84
C GLU A 196 -2.73 10.50 3.10
N ASN A 197 -3.90 11.04 3.38
CA ASN A 197 -4.17 11.74 4.64
C ASN A 197 -3.96 10.81 5.84
N GLY A 198 -3.17 11.26 6.82
CA GLY A 198 -2.86 10.50 8.01
C GLY A 198 -1.74 9.49 7.81
N ASN A 199 -1.96 8.23 8.15
CA ASN A 199 -0.97 7.16 8.21
C ASN A 199 -0.73 6.49 6.83
N ASN A 200 -0.19 7.21 5.86
CA ASN A 200 0.11 6.69 4.51
C ASN A 200 -1.11 6.03 3.82
N GLY A 201 -2.32 6.54 4.10
CA GLY A 201 -3.57 6.01 3.54
C GLY A 201 -4.07 4.71 4.18
N PHE A 202 -3.50 4.29 5.30
CA PHE A 202 -4.02 3.19 6.11
C PHE A 202 -4.90 3.72 7.24
N SER A 203 -6.01 3.05 7.49
CA SER A 203 -6.98 3.43 8.52
C SER A 203 -7.54 2.20 9.22
N MET A 204 -7.85 2.35 10.50
CA MET A 204 -8.53 1.33 11.29
C MET A 204 -10.02 1.35 10.98
N GLY A 205 -10.59 0.21 10.61
CA GLY A 205 -12.02 0.12 10.29
C GLY A 205 -12.46 -1.24 9.81
N ALA A 206 -13.66 -1.28 9.26
CA ALA A 206 -14.26 -2.47 8.68
C ALA A 206 -14.71 -2.19 7.24
N THR A 207 -14.47 -3.14 6.34
CA THR A 207 -14.87 -3.05 4.92
C THR A 207 -15.56 -4.34 4.52
N THR A 208 -16.74 -4.23 3.88
CA THR A 208 -17.32 -5.32 3.11
C THR A 208 -16.98 -5.14 1.63
N PHE A 209 -16.69 -6.23 0.93
CA PHE A 209 -16.38 -6.20 -0.49
C PHE A 209 -16.70 -7.53 -1.15
N GLN A 210 -17.10 -7.47 -2.41
CA GLN A 210 -17.40 -8.66 -3.20
C GLN A 210 -17.33 -8.38 -4.69
N ASN A 211 -16.96 -9.42 -5.46
CA ASN A 211 -17.17 -9.43 -6.89
C ASN A 211 -18.62 -9.85 -7.19
N PHE A 212 -19.19 -9.26 -8.21
CA PHE A 212 -20.49 -9.60 -8.76
C PHE A 212 -20.41 -9.60 -10.30
N LEU A 213 -21.47 -9.98 -10.99
CA LEU A 213 -21.51 -10.32 -12.42
C LEU A 213 -20.71 -11.58 -12.76
N ALA A 214 -21.00 -12.13 -13.94
CA ALA A 214 -20.27 -13.27 -14.47
C ALA A 214 -18.78 -12.91 -14.63
N ASP A 215 -17.89 -13.90 -14.48
CA ASP A 215 -16.45 -13.75 -14.60
C ASP A 215 -15.83 -12.68 -13.66
N LYS A 216 -16.51 -12.39 -12.53
CA LYS A 216 -16.06 -11.37 -11.56
C LYS A 216 -15.87 -9.98 -12.17
N ARG A 217 -16.68 -9.61 -13.17
CA ARG A 217 -16.56 -8.34 -13.90
C ARG A 217 -17.11 -7.13 -13.16
N GLY A 218 -17.86 -7.32 -12.08
CA GLY A 218 -18.29 -6.27 -11.17
C GLY A 218 -17.63 -6.41 -9.81
N TYR A 219 -17.46 -5.30 -9.12
CA TYR A 219 -16.92 -5.26 -7.76
C TYR A 219 -17.52 -4.09 -7.00
N TYR A 220 -17.85 -4.31 -5.75
CA TYR A 220 -18.11 -3.24 -4.82
C TYR A 220 -17.27 -3.40 -3.55
N SER A 221 -17.00 -2.28 -2.91
CA SER A 221 -16.51 -2.24 -1.53
C SER A 221 -17.12 -1.06 -0.80
N ILE A 222 -17.50 -1.27 0.47
CA ILE A 222 -18.05 -0.24 1.35
C ILE A 222 -17.36 -0.41 2.70
N GLY A 223 -16.82 0.67 3.25
CA GLY A 223 -16.09 0.63 4.51
C GLY A 223 -16.44 1.80 5.43
N LEU A 224 -16.34 1.54 6.71
CA LEU A 224 -16.42 2.52 7.79
C LEU A 224 -15.10 2.51 8.55
N PHE A 225 -14.50 3.67 8.69
CA PHE A 225 -13.18 3.83 9.30
C PHE A 225 -13.19 4.93 10.35
N LYS A 226 -12.25 4.82 11.27
CA LYS A 226 -11.82 5.95 12.10
C LYS A 226 -10.62 6.63 11.44
N ASN A 227 -10.64 7.95 11.37
CA ASN A 227 -9.50 8.72 10.91
C ASN A 227 -8.39 8.61 11.96
N THR A 228 -7.43 7.74 11.72
CA THR A 228 -6.32 7.53 12.65
C THR A 228 -5.20 8.52 12.33
N ARG A 229 -5.00 9.51 13.20
CA ARG A 229 -3.78 10.33 13.16
C ARG A 229 -2.57 9.58 13.74
N ASN A 230 -2.80 8.43 14.33
CA ASN A 230 -1.76 7.65 14.99
C ASN A 230 -1.25 6.53 14.09
N VAL A 231 0.06 6.52 13.92
CA VAL A 231 0.79 5.51 13.12
C VAL A 231 0.72 4.09 13.67
N PHE A 232 0.35 3.91 14.92
CA PHE A 232 0.22 2.61 15.55
C PHE A 232 -1.17 1.98 15.37
N GLY A 233 -2.04 2.58 14.56
CA GLY A 233 -3.34 2.01 14.19
C GLY A 233 -4.43 2.17 15.25
N TYR A 234 -4.27 3.03 16.24
CA TYR A 234 -5.36 3.40 17.14
C TYR A 234 -5.79 4.85 16.93
N ASN A 235 -7.06 5.13 17.19
CA ASN A 235 -7.59 6.48 17.21
C ASN A 235 -8.28 6.75 18.57
N ILE A 236 -7.87 7.85 19.19
CA ILE A 236 -8.48 8.40 20.40
C ILE A 236 -8.98 9.78 20.04
N GLY A 237 -10.23 9.89 19.60
CA GLY A 237 -10.83 11.15 19.18
C GLY A 237 -12.36 11.08 19.17
N ARG A 238 -13.01 12.26 19.15
CA ARG A 238 -14.46 12.36 19.08
C ARG A 238 -14.90 12.42 17.62
N ASN A 239 -15.94 11.65 17.26
CA ASN A 239 -16.76 11.79 16.04
C ASN A 239 -16.05 11.73 14.67
N GLU A 240 -14.83 11.20 14.57
CA GLU A 240 -14.14 11.08 13.30
C GLU A 240 -14.53 9.78 12.60
N THR A 241 -15.47 9.86 11.71
CA THR A 241 -15.90 8.71 10.92
C THR A 241 -15.67 8.97 9.44
N ASP A 242 -15.01 8.02 8.79
CA ASP A 242 -14.87 7.99 7.34
C ASP A 242 -15.76 6.88 6.79
N ALA A 243 -16.69 7.22 5.91
CA ALA A 243 -17.42 6.27 5.08
C ALA A 243 -16.83 6.26 3.68
N THR A 244 -16.37 5.13 3.21
CA THR A 244 -15.74 5.00 1.89
C THR A 244 -16.44 3.93 1.07
N GLY A 245 -16.66 4.19 -0.21
CA GLY A 245 -17.21 3.23 -1.15
C GLY A 245 -16.46 3.25 -2.48
N ARG A 246 -16.40 2.11 -3.17
CA ARG A 246 -15.86 1.99 -4.53
C ARG A 246 -16.69 0.99 -5.31
N LEU A 247 -17.07 1.36 -6.53
CA LEU A 247 -17.78 0.52 -7.47
C LEU A 247 -16.96 0.42 -8.76
N VAL A 248 -16.81 -0.80 -9.28
CA VAL A 248 -16.02 -1.07 -10.48
C VAL A 248 -16.78 -2.03 -11.40
N VAL A 249 -16.67 -1.80 -12.68
CA VAL A 249 -17.11 -2.73 -13.73
C VAL A 249 -15.99 -2.93 -14.76
N LEU A 250 -15.92 -4.13 -15.33
CA LEU A 250 -15.03 -4.49 -16.42
C LEU A 250 -15.85 -4.73 -17.69
N PRO A 251 -16.15 -3.69 -18.50
CA PRO A 251 -16.88 -3.85 -19.75
C PRO A 251 -16.19 -4.79 -20.72
N ILE A 252 -14.86 -4.80 -20.70
CA ILE A 252 -14.00 -5.70 -21.47
C ILE A 252 -13.09 -6.46 -20.50
N TYR A 253 -13.10 -7.78 -20.61
CA TYR A 253 -12.12 -8.65 -19.94
C TYR A 253 -11.99 -9.92 -20.77
N GLU A 254 -10.91 -10.03 -21.51
CA GLU A 254 -10.62 -11.12 -22.44
C GLU A 254 -9.17 -11.61 -22.25
N ASN A 255 -8.91 -12.88 -22.56
CA ASN A 255 -7.59 -13.49 -22.55
C ASN A 255 -6.83 -13.23 -21.22
N GLU A 256 -7.47 -13.54 -20.07
CA GLU A 256 -6.88 -13.33 -18.73
C GLU A 256 -6.40 -11.88 -18.47
N GLY A 257 -7.09 -10.89 -19.06
CA GLY A 257 -6.80 -9.47 -18.89
C GLY A 257 -5.75 -8.91 -19.87
N GLU A 258 -5.35 -9.66 -20.91
CA GLU A 258 -4.54 -9.12 -22.00
C GLU A 258 -5.30 -8.06 -22.81
N LYS A 259 -6.64 -8.15 -22.82
CA LYS A 259 -7.55 -7.11 -23.29
C LYS A 259 -8.55 -6.80 -22.19
N LEU A 260 -8.44 -5.62 -21.61
CA LEU A 260 -9.21 -5.22 -20.43
C LEU A 260 -9.59 -3.74 -20.53
N LEU A 261 -10.81 -3.43 -20.13
CA LEU A 261 -11.24 -2.07 -19.80
C LEU A 261 -11.88 -2.10 -18.41
N HIS A 262 -11.38 -1.27 -17.52
CA HIS A 262 -11.84 -1.03 -16.17
C HIS A 262 -12.45 0.36 -16.12
N ILE A 263 -13.64 0.47 -15.56
CA ILE A 263 -14.32 1.74 -15.26
C ILE A 263 -14.81 1.66 -13.82
N GLY A 264 -14.52 2.68 -13.03
CA GLY A 264 -14.92 2.69 -11.64
C GLY A 264 -15.12 4.10 -11.09
N VAL A 265 -15.65 4.13 -9.88
CA VAL A 265 -15.79 5.35 -9.07
C VAL A 265 -15.60 5.02 -7.61
N GLY A 266 -14.78 5.83 -6.94
CA GLY A 266 -14.64 5.84 -5.49
C GLY A 266 -15.25 7.09 -4.88
N ALA A 267 -15.75 6.97 -3.66
CA ALA A 267 -16.26 8.09 -2.88
C ALA A 267 -15.87 7.95 -1.41
N ASN A 268 -15.65 9.09 -0.77
CA ASN A 268 -15.35 9.14 0.67
C ASN A 268 -16.11 10.31 1.28
N HIS A 269 -16.74 10.05 2.42
CA HIS A 269 -17.33 11.06 3.30
C HIS A 269 -16.60 11.00 4.63
N ARG A 270 -16.05 12.12 5.07
CA ARG A 270 -15.25 12.22 6.29
C ARG A 270 -15.76 13.36 7.17
N ASP A 271 -16.12 13.05 8.40
CA ASP A 271 -16.22 14.04 9.48
C ASP A 271 -14.82 14.35 10.00
N LEU A 272 -14.50 15.63 10.18
CA LEU A 272 -13.14 16.05 10.55
C LEU A 272 -12.96 16.15 12.06
N ASP A 273 -11.82 15.64 12.53
CA ASP A 273 -11.37 15.76 13.90
C ASP A 273 -10.92 17.18 14.22
N ASP A 274 -11.34 17.67 15.36
CA ASP A 274 -11.06 19.06 15.79
C ASP A 274 -11.33 20.08 14.68
N ASP A 275 -12.23 19.74 13.73
CA ASP A 275 -12.52 20.52 12.52
C ASP A 275 -11.29 20.84 11.68
N GLN A 276 -10.27 20.00 11.65
CA GLN A 276 -9.01 20.27 10.96
C GLN A 276 -8.71 19.27 9.86
N THR A 277 -8.14 19.77 8.76
CA THR A 277 -7.57 18.97 7.68
C THR A 277 -6.35 19.69 7.07
N ARG A 278 -5.62 18.97 6.23
CA ARG A 278 -4.48 19.51 5.47
C ARG A 278 -4.33 18.73 4.19
N TYR A 279 -4.39 19.40 3.06
CA TYR A 279 -4.05 18.82 1.78
C TYR A 279 -2.61 19.15 1.44
N ARG A 280 -1.83 18.15 1.11
CA ARG A 280 -0.42 18.31 0.75
C ARG A 280 0.04 17.21 -0.18
N THR A 281 0.99 17.53 -1.03
CA THR A 281 1.63 16.54 -1.88
C THR A 281 3.13 16.71 -1.92
N ARG A 282 3.82 15.60 -2.15
CA ARG A 282 5.25 15.50 -2.22
C ARG A 282 5.69 15.33 -3.65
N PHE A 283 6.94 15.67 -3.92
CA PHE A 283 7.53 15.49 -5.24
C PHE A 283 7.58 14.00 -5.64
N GLY A 284 7.48 13.73 -6.95
CA GLY A 284 7.38 12.37 -7.51
C GLY A 284 8.63 11.49 -7.37
N VAL A 285 9.79 12.07 -7.00
CA VAL A 285 10.99 11.37 -6.52
C VAL A 285 11.42 11.95 -5.19
N ARG A 286 11.88 11.12 -4.25
CA ARG A 286 12.08 11.53 -2.85
C ARG A 286 13.42 11.04 -2.33
N SER A 287 14.28 11.96 -1.91
CA SER A 287 15.59 11.66 -1.28
C SER A 287 15.48 11.26 0.19
N ALA A 288 14.29 11.37 0.79
CA ALA A 288 14.06 11.03 2.19
C ALA A 288 12.68 10.36 2.38
N PRO A 289 12.52 9.50 3.40
CA PRO A 289 11.26 8.83 3.71
C PRO A 289 10.30 9.71 4.53
N GLY A 290 9.00 9.40 4.44
CA GLY A 290 7.97 9.87 5.38
C GLY A 290 7.86 11.38 5.49
N ALA A 291 7.93 11.89 6.71
CA ALA A 291 7.78 13.31 7.05
C ALA A 291 8.92 14.20 6.57
N LEU A 292 10.07 13.62 6.21
CA LEU A 292 11.23 14.35 5.68
C LEU A 292 11.14 14.60 4.18
N ALA A 293 10.20 13.97 3.46
CA ALA A 293 10.06 14.13 2.02
C ALA A 293 9.55 15.54 1.67
N ASN A 294 10.15 16.14 0.65
CA ASN A 294 9.87 17.50 0.21
C ASN A 294 8.44 17.66 -0.32
N LEU A 295 7.75 18.71 0.14
CA LEU A 295 6.42 19.09 -0.32
C LEU A 295 6.54 19.97 -1.56
N ILE A 296 5.62 19.81 -2.51
CA ILE A 296 5.46 20.68 -3.68
C ILE A 296 4.21 21.56 -3.60
N SER A 297 3.17 21.09 -2.93
CA SER A 297 1.95 21.87 -2.64
C SER A 297 1.45 21.54 -1.25
N ASP A 298 0.87 22.54 -0.55
CA ASP A 298 0.45 22.38 0.83
C ASP A 298 -0.51 23.52 1.24
N THR A 299 -1.72 23.19 1.66
CA THR A 299 -2.67 24.17 2.21
C THR A 299 -2.29 24.70 3.59
N GLY A 300 -1.30 24.06 4.26
CA GLY A 300 -1.19 24.16 5.71
C GLY A 300 -2.38 23.51 6.41
N VAL A 301 -2.47 23.70 7.72
CA VAL A 301 -3.65 23.26 8.49
C VAL A 301 -4.79 24.24 8.23
N ILE A 302 -5.92 23.73 7.77
CA ILE A 302 -7.16 24.46 7.54
C ILE A 302 -8.29 23.84 8.36
N PHE A 303 -9.26 24.65 8.76
CA PHE A 303 -10.47 24.18 9.42
C PHE A 303 -11.55 23.82 8.41
N GLY A 304 -12.41 22.88 8.77
CA GLY A 304 -13.59 22.48 8.02
C GLY A 304 -14.40 21.47 8.82
N SER A 305 -15.68 21.32 8.52
CA SER A 305 -16.53 20.38 9.26
C SER A 305 -16.61 18.99 8.59
N ARG A 306 -16.69 18.97 7.26
CA ARG A 306 -16.86 17.74 6.48
C ARG A 306 -16.08 17.81 5.19
N GLN A 307 -15.49 16.68 4.82
CA GLN A 307 -14.80 16.48 3.55
C GLN A 307 -15.52 15.39 2.75
N ASN A 308 -15.90 15.71 1.51
CA ASN A 308 -16.44 14.75 0.55
C ASN A 308 -15.50 14.64 -0.63
N THR A 309 -15.06 13.44 -0.95
CA THR A 309 -14.16 13.21 -2.09
C THR A 309 -14.78 12.21 -3.05
N LEU A 310 -14.77 12.55 -4.35
CA LEU A 310 -15.23 11.68 -5.44
C LEU A 310 -14.07 11.44 -6.39
N VAL A 311 -13.92 10.18 -6.83
CA VAL A 311 -12.78 9.73 -7.64
C VAL A 311 -13.29 8.82 -8.78
N PRO A 312 -13.71 9.35 -9.93
CA PRO A 312 -13.86 8.55 -11.14
C PRO A 312 -12.49 7.99 -11.59
N GLU A 313 -12.49 6.74 -12.07
CA GLU A 313 -11.31 6.01 -12.46
C GLU A 313 -11.53 5.19 -13.73
N MET A 314 -10.50 5.09 -14.56
CA MET A 314 -10.49 4.24 -15.74
C MET A 314 -9.09 3.67 -15.96
N ALA A 315 -9.02 2.40 -16.36
CA ALA A 315 -7.77 1.75 -16.75
C ALA A 315 -8.01 0.76 -17.88
N GLY A 316 -6.99 0.54 -18.71
CA GLY A 316 -7.08 -0.40 -19.81
C GLY A 316 -5.78 -1.12 -20.09
N VAL A 317 -5.91 -2.31 -20.66
CA VAL A 317 -4.81 -3.13 -21.17
C VAL A 317 -5.18 -3.60 -22.56
N PHE A 318 -4.28 -3.44 -23.52
CA PHE A 318 -4.42 -3.89 -24.91
C PHE A 318 -3.07 -4.47 -25.36
N GLY A 319 -2.82 -5.73 -25.03
CA GLY A 319 -1.53 -6.37 -25.21
C GLY A 319 -0.41 -5.64 -24.46
N ALA A 320 0.63 -5.24 -25.14
CA ALA A 320 1.78 -4.55 -24.54
C ALA A 320 1.47 -3.10 -24.09
N PHE A 321 0.41 -2.50 -24.59
CA PHE A 321 -0.03 -1.16 -24.20
C PHE A 321 -0.99 -1.23 -23.00
N SER A 322 -0.85 -0.30 -22.07
CA SER A 322 -1.81 -0.10 -20.97
C SER A 322 -1.86 1.37 -20.58
N PHE A 323 -2.97 1.76 -19.97
CA PHE A 323 -3.16 3.10 -19.42
C PHE A 323 -3.96 3.06 -18.13
N GLN A 324 -3.87 4.12 -17.37
CA GLN A 324 -4.76 4.40 -16.22
C GLN A 324 -4.93 5.90 -16.04
N THR A 325 -6.09 6.29 -15.56
CA THR A 325 -6.44 7.69 -15.28
C THR A 325 -7.43 7.77 -14.14
N GLU A 326 -7.29 8.78 -13.34
CA GLU A 326 -8.20 9.09 -12.23
C GLU A 326 -8.27 10.61 -12.05
N TYR A 327 -9.38 11.07 -11.48
CA TYR A 327 -9.56 12.48 -11.14
C TYR A 327 -10.25 12.61 -9.78
N ALA A 328 -9.57 13.18 -8.81
CA ALA A 328 -10.10 13.39 -7.47
C ALA A 328 -10.70 14.79 -7.34
N MET A 329 -11.91 14.87 -6.81
CA MET A 329 -12.65 16.09 -6.50
C MET A 329 -12.99 16.09 -5.01
N SER A 330 -12.47 17.04 -4.26
CA SER A 330 -12.64 17.13 -2.81
C SER A 330 -13.34 18.43 -2.43
N PHE A 331 -14.49 18.30 -1.79
CA PHE A 331 -15.34 19.39 -1.29
C PHE A 331 -15.18 19.47 0.22
N LEU A 332 -14.73 20.62 0.73
CA LEU A 332 -14.57 20.88 2.15
C LEU A 332 -15.63 21.91 2.60
N SER A 333 -16.43 21.53 3.57
CA SER A 333 -17.49 22.39 4.11
C SER A 333 -16.99 23.25 5.25
N GLN A 334 -17.50 24.48 5.33
CA GLN A 334 -17.21 25.47 6.40
C GLN A 334 -15.71 25.73 6.58
N THR A 335 -15.00 25.89 5.48
CA THR A 335 -13.55 26.14 5.48
C THR A 335 -13.22 27.44 6.15
N ALA A 336 -12.18 27.42 6.99
CA ALA A 336 -11.61 28.60 7.62
C ALA A 336 -10.09 28.47 7.79
N LEU A 337 -9.38 29.60 7.84
CA LEU A 337 -7.96 29.66 8.18
C LEU A 337 -7.76 30.10 9.64
N PRO A 338 -6.76 29.51 10.34
CA PRO A 338 -6.33 30.04 11.63
C PRO A 338 -5.55 31.35 11.42
N VAL A 339 -6.00 32.43 12.06
CA VAL A 339 -5.27 33.72 12.10
C VAL A 339 -5.15 34.12 13.58
N GLY A 340 -3.99 33.85 14.16
CA GLY A 340 -3.82 33.95 15.61
C GLY A 340 -4.76 33.00 16.34
N THR A 341 -5.61 33.52 17.22
CA THR A 341 -6.63 32.76 17.95
C THR A 341 -7.99 32.70 17.28
N THR A 342 -8.17 33.40 16.14
CA THR A 342 -9.44 33.47 15.40
C THR A 342 -9.45 32.55 14.19
N ARG A 343 -10.66 32.20 13.73
CA ARG A 343 -10.89 31.46 12.48
C ARG A 343 -11.52 32.43 11.46
N VAL A 344 -10.83 32.69 10.35
CA VAL A 344 -11.36 33.50 9.24
C VAL A 344 -12.10 32.56 8.28
N PRO A 345 -13.44 32.67 8.17
CA PRO A 345 -14.25 31.79 7.37
C PRO A 345 -14.18 32.12 5.87
N PHE A 346 -14.13 31.06 5.01
CA PHE A 346 -14.21 31.16 3.56
C PHE A 346 -15.43 30.43 2.98
N GLY A 347 -16.26 29.79 3.83
CA GLY A 347 -17.37 28.93 3.40
C GLY A 347 -16.89 27.61 2.83
N ASN A 348 -17.61 27.07 1.84
CA ASN A 348 -17.20 25.79 1.22
C ASN A 348 -16.08 26.01 0.21
N THR A 349 -15.08 25.13 0.21
CA THR A 349 -13.97 25.16 -0.76
C THR A 349 -13.89 23.86 -1.54
N PHE A 350 -13.23 23.93 -2.70
CA PHE A 350 -13.08 22.85 -3.64
C PHE A 350 -11.61 22.68 -4.05
N TYR A 351 -11.10 21.47 -3.91
CA TYR A 351 -9.75 21.09 -4.31
C TYR A 351 -9.83 19.89 -5.24
N HIS A 352 -8.97 19.85 -6.25
CA HIS A 352 -9.04 18.79 -7.23
C HIS A 352 -7.68 18.48 -7.86
N GLY A 353 -7.58 17.30 -8.46
CA GLY A 353 -6.39 16.88 -9.19
C GLY A 353 -6.57 15.50 -9.78
N GLY A 354 -5.75 15.20 -10.76
CA GLY A 354 -5.83 13.93 -11.44
C GLY A 354 -4.58 13.63 -12.25
N TYR A 355 -4.61 12.51 -12.94
CA TYR A 355 -3.52 12.11 -13.82
C TYR A 355 -4.02 11.24 -14.96
N VAL A 356 -3.21 11.20 -16.02
CA VAL A 356 -3.25 10.21 -17.10
C VAL A 356 -1.87 9.57 -17.17
N GLU A 357 -1.84 8.25 -17.17
CA GLU A 357 -0.62 7.44 -17.19
C GLU A 357 -0.69 6.40 -18.30
N MET A 358 0.35 6.27 -19.10
CA MET A 358 0.45 5.33 -20.22
C MET A 358 1.71 4.50 -20.10
N HIS A 359 1.64 3.22 -20.53
CA HIS A 359 2.76 2.29 -20.46
C HIS A 359 2.81 1.43 -21.71
N TYR A 360 4.02 1.08 -22.10
CA TYR A 360 4.25 0.16 -23.21
C TYR A 360 5.40 -0.79 -22.91
N PHE A 361 5.13 -2.10 -22.96
CA PHE A 361 6.18 -3.11 -22.83
C PHE A 361 6.89 -3.33 -24.15
N LEU A 362 8.19 -2.99 -24.19
CA LEU A 362 9.05 -3.20 -25.37
C LEU A 362 9.28 -4.70 -25.65
N THR A 363 9.15 -5.53 -24.62
CA THR A 363 9.38 -6.97 -24.66
C THR A 363 8.10 -7.79 -24.83
N GLY A 364 6.95 -7.11 -24.93
CA GLY A 364 5.67 -7.71 -25.30
C GLY A 364 4.86 -8.30 -24.16
N GLU A 365 5.25 -8.10 -22.90
CA GLU A 365 4.42 -8.43 -21.73
C GLU A 365 3.16 -7.56 -21.70
N HIS A 366 2.20 -7.92 -20.85
CA HIS A 366 1.04 -7.08 -20.53
C HIS A 366 0.88 -6.89 -19.03
N ARG A 367 0.18 -5.84 -18.63
CA ARG A 367 -0.17 -5.60 -17.23
C ARG A 367 -1.15 -6.67 -16.74
N LYS A 368 -0.80 -7.35 -15.67
CA LYS A 368 -1.70 -8.29 -15.01
C LYS A 368 -2.66 -7.56 -14.09
N TYR A 369 -3.87 -8.11 -13.94
CA TYR A 369 -4.96 -7.54 -13.19
C TYR A 369 -5.40 -8.47 -12.06
N ASP A 370 -5.75 -7.88 -10.92
CA ASP A 370 -6.22 -8.57 -9.72
C ASP A 370 -7.71 -8.25 -9.49
N HIS A 371 -8.59 -9.24 -9.64
CA HIS A 371 -10.02 -9.10 -9.43
C HIS A 371 -10.43 -8.88 -7.97
N GLU A 372 -9.61 -9.26 -6.99
CA GLU A 372 -9.94 -9.03 -5.59
C GLU A 372 -9.76 -7.58 -5.17
N ARG A 373 -8.82 -6.88 -5.82
CA ARG A 373 -8.51 -5.47 -5.54
C ARG A 373 -9.01 -4.54 -6.63
N MET A 374 -9.42 -5.11 -7.76
CA MET A 374 -9.72 -4.38 -8.98
C MET A 374 -8.62 -3.35 -9.30
N ALA A 375 -7.39 -3.85 -9.42
CA ALA A 375 -6.18 -3.05 -9.62
C ALA A 375 -5.10 -3.83 -10.36
N PHE A 376 -4.07 -3.16 -10.87
CA PHE A 376 -2.92 -3.84 -11.46
C PHE A 376 -2.09 -4.58 -10.43
N THR A 377 -1.51 -5.69 -10.85
CA THR A 377 -0.70 -6.57 -10.01
C THR A 377 0.67 -6.84 -10.61
N ARG A 378 1.34 -7.89 -10.14
CA ARG A 378 2.72 -8.25 -10.45
C ARG A 378 2.95 -8.48 -11.94
N VAL A 379 3.99 -7.86 -12.48
CA VAL A 379 4.53 -8.16 -13.81
C VAL A 379 5.42 -9.40 -13.71
N THR A 380 5.21 -10.34 -14.62
CA THR A 380 6.06 -11.53 -14.75
C THR A 380 6.74 -11.46 -16.13
N PRO A 381 8.06 -11.25 -16.19
CA PRO A 381 8.78 -11.26 -17.45
C PRO A 381 8.61 -12.59 -18.17
N ARG A 382 8.42 -12.56 -19.50
CA ARG A 382 8.37 -13.76 -20.36
C ARG A 382 9.71 -14.51 -20.30
N HIS A 383 10.80 -13.75 -20.26
CA HIS A 383 12.17 -14.22 -20.17
C HIS A 383 12.89 -13.55 -18.99
N PRO A 384 12.72 -14.07 -17.74
CA PRO A 384 13.39 -13.49 -16.57
C PRO A 384 14.89 -13.37 -16.78
N LEU A 385 15.50 -12.32 -16.22
CA LEU A 385 16.94 -12.09 -16.34
C LEU A 385 17.73 -13.29 -15.84
N SER A 386 18.62 -13.78 -16.70
CA SER A 386 19.58 -14.83 -16.36
C SER A 386 20.90 -14.55 -17.07
N TRP A 387 21.98 -14.55 -16.32
CA TRP A 387 23.35 -14.45 -16.85
C TRP A 387 24.02 -15.81 -17.01
N THR A 388 23.42 -16.86 -16.47
CA THR A 388 23.93 -18.24 -16.46
C THR A 388 22.91 -19.18 -17.09
N GLY A 389 23.39 -20.26 -17.71
CA GLY A 389 22.56 -21.29 -18.32
C GLY A 389 22.39 -21.13 -19.84
N GLU A 390 21.72 -22.10 -20.46
CA GLU A 390 21.53 -22.17 -21.92
C GLU A 390 20.58 -21.10 -22.48
N LYS A 391 19.64 -20.60 -21.64
CA LYS A 391 18.67 -19.56 -22.02
C LYS A 391 18.98 -18.27 -21.30
N ARG A 392 19.57 -17.32 -22.02
CA ARG A 392 19.78 -15.96 -21.52
C ARG A 392 18.45 -15.19 -21.59
N GLY A 393 17.92 -14.80 -20.41
CA GLY A 393 16.78 -13.90 -20.32
C GLY A 393 17.24 -12.45 -20.14
N THR A 394 16.48 -11.50 -20.69
CA THR A 394 16.77 -10.06 -20.60
C THR A 394 15.88 -9.31 -19.61
N GLY A 395 14.93 -10.00 -18.95
CA GLY A 395 13.86 -9.36 -18.19
C GLY A 395 12.84 -8.69 -19.12
N ALA A 396 11.90 -7.96 -18.53
CA ALA A 396 10.89 -7.19 -19.25
C ALA A 396 11.20 -5.69 -19.17
N TRP A 397 11.07 -4.99 -20.29
CA TRP A 397 11.32 -3.55 -20.40
C TRP A 397 10.03 -2.80 -20.70
N GLN A 398 9.76 -1.74 -19.92
CA GLN A 398 8.55 -0.93 -20.04
C GLN A 398 8.91 0.55 -20.06
N LEU A 399 8.35 1.27 -21.04
CA LEU A 399 8.29 2.73 -21.05
C LEU A 399 7.02 3.18 -20.35
N ALA A 400 7.10 4.29 -19.63
CA ALA A 400 5.96 4.89 -18.93
C ALA A 400 6.00 6.42 -19.11
N ALA A 401 4.82 7.03 -19.25
CA ALA A 401 4.64 8.48 -19.24
C ALA A 401 3.41 8.81 -18.40
N ARG A 402 3.50 9.87 -17.56
CA ARG A 402 2.39 10.37 -16.76
C ARG A 402 2.36 11.88 -16.82
N TYR A 403 1.17 12.44 -17.03
CA TYR A 403 0.88 13.83 -16.76
C TYR A 403 -0.05 13.92 -15.57
N SER A 404 0.26 14.79 -14.61
CA SER A 404 -0.53 15.00 -13.41
C SER A 404 -0.82 16.50 -13.22
N TYR A 405 -2.00 16.77 -12.73
CA TYR A 405 -2.46 18.10 -12.34
C TYR A 405 -3.00 18.07 -10.91
N LEU A 406 -2.71 19.12 -10.14
CA LEU A 406 -3.24 19.32 -8.79
C LEU A 406 -3.50 20.80 -8.56
N ASP A 407 -4.69 21.13 -8.06
CA ASP A 407 -5.05 22.47 -7.59
C ASP A 407 -5.55 22.39 -6.14
N LEU A 408 -4.76 22.98 -5.24
CA LEU A 408 -5.08 23.13 -3.82
C LEU A 408 -5.35 24.59 -3.47
N THR A 409 -5.78 25.38 -4.46
CA THR A 409 -6.06 26.82 -4.30
C THR A 409 -7.55 27.07 -4.50
N ASP A 410 -8.20 27.58 -3.48
CA ASP A 410 -9.56 28.10 -3.60
C ASP A 410 -9.80 29.20 -2.57
N LYS A 411 -10.46 30.30 -2.99
CA LYS A 411 -10.77 31.47 -2.19
C LYS A 411 -9.51 32.03 -1.49
N GLY A 412 -9.48 32.04 -0.16
CA GLY A 412 -8.33 32.52 0.63
C GLY A 412 -7.25 31.45 0.88
N ILE A 413 -7.48 30.20 0.48
CA ILE A 413 -6.53 29.10 0.66
C ILE A 413 -5.57 29.07 -0.53
N GLN A 414 -4.27 29.09 -0.29
CA GLN A 414 -3.21 29.15 -1.30
C GLN A 414 -2.30 27.91 -1.20
N GLY A 415 -2.88 26.70 -1.39
CA GLY A 415 -2.14 25.45 -1.28
C GLY A 415 -1.24 25.16 -2.48
N GLY A 416 -1.45 25.88 -3.60
CA GLY A 416 -0.67 25.80 -4.83
C GLY A 416 -1.29 24.98 -5.94
N VAL A 417 -0.90 25.32 -7.16
CA VAL A 417 -1.21 24.60 -8.40
C VAL A 417 0.06 23.91 -8.90
N THR A 418 -0.07 22.66 -9.32
CA THR A 418 1.07 21.86 -9.76
C THR A 418 0.74 21.13 -11.05
N HIS A 419 1.63 21.24 -12.03
CA HIS A 419 1.65 20.44 -13.24
C HIS A 419 2.90 19.56 -13.22
N GLU A 420 2.75 18.25 -13.42
CA GLU A 420 3.88 17.32 -13.39
C GLU A 420 3.86 16.43 -14.63
N LEU A 421 4.99 16.39 -15.35
CA LEU A 421 5.28 15.39 -16.37
C LEU A 421 6.31 14.42 -15.81
N ALA A 422 5.97 13.13 -15.81
CA ALA A 422 6.87 12.06 -15.41
C ALA A 422 7.13 11.11 -16.59
N LEU A 423 8.41 10.81 -16.84
CA LEU A 423 8.83 9.79 -17.80
C LEU A 423 9.53 8.67 -17.04
N GLY A 424 9.23 7.42 -17.39
CA GLY A 424 9.72 6.25 -16.69
C GLY A 424 10.29 5.19 -17.63
N LEU A 425 11.39 4.57 -17.21
CA LEU A 425 11.91 3.34 -17.77
C LEU A 425 11.98 2.30 -16.67
N ASN A 426 11.22 1.21 -16.83
CA ASN A 426 11.16 0.12 -15.88
C ASN A 426 11.80 -1.13 -16.48
N TRP A 427 12.71 -1.73 -15.74
CA TRP A 427 13.33 -3.00 -16.06
C TRP A 427 12.94 -4.04 -15.01
N PHE A 428 12.00 -4.91 -15.34
CA PHE A 428 11.58 -6.03 -14.50
C PHE A 428 12.56 -7.18 -14.75
N LEU A 429 13.48 -7.39 -13.83
CA LEU A 429 14.52 -8.42 -13.91
C LEU A 429 13.92 -9.81 -13.78
N THR A 430 13.11 -9.97 -12.74
CA THR A 430 12.39 -11.21 -12.39
C THR A 430 10.98 -10.82 -11.91
N PRO A 431 10.09 -11.77 -11.61
CA PRO A 431 8.83 -11.41 -10.95
C PRO A 431 9.01 -10.67 -9.62
N ASN A 432 10.17 -10.81 -8.97
CA ASN A 432 10.45 -10.31 -7.63
C ASN A 432 11.36 -9.08 -7.59
N ALA A 433 12.12 -8.81 -8.66
CA ALA A 433 13.14 -7.77 -8.69
C ALA A 433 12.95 -6.84 -9.90
N LYS A 434 13.10 -5.53 -9.68
CA LYS A 434 13.03 -4.52 -10.74
C LYS A 434 13.95 -3.35 -10.46
N ILE A 435 14.35 -2.67 -11.53
CA ILE A 435 14.99 -1.36 -11.51
C ILE A 435 14.04 -0.39 -12.21
N GLN A 436 13.81 0.76 -11.62
CA GLN A 436 12.96 1.83 -12.16
C GLN A 436 13.76 3.12 -12.24
N SER A 437 13.71 3.81 -13.37
CA SER A 437 14.29 5.14 -13.55
C SER A 437 13.19 6.11 -13.93
N ASN A 438 13.09 7.24 -13.22
CA ASN A 438 12.12 8.28 -13.52
C ASN A 438 12.79 9.63 -13.68
N TYR A 439 12.36 10.36 -14.69
CA TYR A 439 12.58 11.78 -14.82
C TYR A 439 11.26 12.51 -14.56
N ILE A 440 11.28 13.48 -13.66
CA ILE A 440 10.11 14.27 -13.25
C ILE A 440 10.38 15.73 -13.55
N LEU A 441 9.44 16.37 -14.21
CA LEU A 441 9.40 17.80 -14.42
C LEU A 441 8.12 18.34 -13.78
N THR A 442 8.26 19.17 -12.74
CA THR A 442 7.13 19.79 -12.06
C THR A 442 7.19 21.30 -12.19
N ASP A 443 6.12 21.90 -12.69
CA ASP A 443 5.87 23.33 -12.59
C ASP A 443 4.95 23.59 -11.38
N ARG A 444 5.42 24.43 -10.45
CA ARG A 444 4.74 24.77 -9.21
C ARG A 444 4.42 26.23 -9.17
N TYR A 445 3.17 26.56 -8.88
CA TYR A 445 2.70 27.92 -8.67
C TYR A 445 1.95 28.03 -7.33
N ILE A 446 2.44 28.90 -6.45
CA ILE A 446 1.80 29.29 -5.19
C ILE A 446 1.78 30.81 -5.16
N ASN A 447 0.60 31.41 -5.03
CA ASN A 447 0.45 32.86 -5.04
C ASN A 447 1.30 33.53 -3.96
N GLY A 448 2.10 34.52 -4.34
CA GLY A 448 3.00 35.26 -3.42
C GLY A 448 4.25 34.51 -2.98
N SER A 449 4.51 33.28 -3.48
CA SER A 449 5.70 32.51 -3.13
C SER A 449 6.88 32.79 -4.05
N ALA A 450 8.06 33.02 -3.49
CA ALA A 450 9.32 33.04 -4.25
C ALA A 450 9.78 31.66 -4.73
N ALA A 451 9.13 30.58 -4.26
CA ALA A 451 9.46 29.21 -4.59
C ALA A 451 8.76 28.67 -5.85
N ASN A 452 8.13 29.56 -6.63
CA ASN A 452 7.47 29.21 -7.90
C ASN A 452 8.48 28.86 -9.00
N GLY A 453 8.11 27.94 -9.88
CA GLY A 453 8.88 27.60 -11.07
C GLY A 453 9.11 26.11 -11.26
N LEU A 454 9.98 25.82 -12.21
CA LEU A 454 10.28 24.47 -12.66
C LEU A 454 11.26 23.75 -11.71
N LEU A 455 10.90 22.54 -11.35
CA LEU A 455 11.70 21.61 -10.57
C LEU A 455 11.90 20.33 -11.38
N HIS A 456 13.15 19.97 -11.62
CA HIS A 456 13.53 18.72 -12.26
C HIS A 456 14.00 17.73 -11.20
N GLY A 457 13.58 16.49 -11.32
CA GLY A 457 14.05 15.39 -10.49
C GLY A 457 14.37 14.17 -11.33
N PHE A 458 15.46 13.51 -11.00
CA PHE A 458 15.80 12.22 -11.55
C PHE A 458 15.93 11.21 -10.40
N GLY A 459 15.26 10.07 -10.51
CA GLY A 459 15.30 9.04 -9.49
C GLY A 459 15.51 7.66 -10.08
N VAL A 460 16.32 6.85 -9.40
CA VAL A 460 16.51 5.43 -9.71
C VAL A 460 16.15 4.64 -8.48
N ARG A 461 15.30 3.62 -8.64
CA ARG A 461 14.91 2.68 -7.59
C ARG A 461 15.35 1.28 -7.94
N THR A 462 16.02 0.61 -7.01
CA THR A 462 16.13 -0.85 -6.99
C THR A 462 15.11 -1.40 -6.02
N ALA A 463 14.30 -2.34 -6.47
CA ALA A 463 13.22 -2.92 -5.67
C ALA A 463 13.25 -4.44 -5.72
N TRP A 464 13.03 -5.06 -4.56
CA TRP A 464 12.85 -6.49 -4.41
C TRP A 464 11.68 -6.77 -3.48
N ASP A 465 10.83 -7.76 -3.86
CA ASP A 465 9.69 -8.17 -3.05
C ASP A 465 9.39 -9.67 -3.19
N PHE A 466 8.84 -10.24 -2.17
CA PHE A 466 8.42 -11.64 -2.11
C PHE A 466 7.10 -11.81 -1.37
#